data_1e615bac3eefe52fd7c08ef08796785a
#
_entry.id   1e615bac3eefe52fd7c08ef08796785a
#
_cell.length_a   1.000
_cell.length_b   1.000
_cell.length_c   1.000
_cell.angle_alpha   90.00
_cell.angle_beta   90.00
_cell.angle_gamma   90.00
#
_symmetry.space_group_name_H-M   'P 1'
#
loop_
_entity.id
_entity.type
_entity.pdbx_description
1 polymer ?
#
loop_
_entity_poly.entity_id
_entity_poly.type
_entity_poly.pdbx_seq_one_letter_code
_entity_poly.pdbx_strand_id
1 'polypeptide(L)'
;MSGPELCVGAVAVRDGSILLIRRGTPPGEGLWSVPGGRVQRRETLVEAVRRELREETGLDCEVGDAVGWTELIGRRRHYVVVDFWVTVDSNAKPVAGTDASDAAWVAFQDLGRWDLVDGLLQFLTDHQVISGP
;
A
#
# COMPACT_ATOMS: atom_id res chain seq x y z
N MET A 1 -4.83 -24.44 12.38
CA MET A 1 -4.48 -23.24 13.12
C MET A 1 -3.52 -22.36 12.35
N SER A 2 -3.82 -21.12 12.29
CA SER A 2 -2.99 -20.20 11.52
C SER A 2 -2.33 -19.18 12.42
N GLY A 3 -1.07 -18.92 12.19
CA GLY A 3 -0.34 -17.84 12.82
C GLY A 3 -0.65 -16.51 12.12
N PRO A 4 0.19 -15.48 12.38
CA PRO A 4 0.07 -14.20 11.70
C PRO A 4 0.16 -14.35 10.19
N GLU A 5 -0.64 -13.57 9.48
CA GLU A 5 -0.58 -13.53 8.02
C GLU A 5 0.36 -12.43 7.58
N LEU A 6 1.26 -12.77 6.66
CA LEU A 6 2.24 -11.82 6.14
C LEU A 6 1.67 -11.08 4.94
N CYS A 7 1.74 -9.76 4.99
CA CYS A 7 1.30 -8.87 3.92
C CYS A 7 2.42 -7.92 3.53
N VAL A 8 2.31 -7.36 2.35
CA VAL A 8 3.24 -6.33 1.87
C VAL A 8 2.46 -5.14 1.34
N GLY A 9 3.11 -3.99 1.30
CA GLY A 9 2.58 -2.81 0.67
C GLY A 9 3.64 -2.11 -0.16
N ALA A 10 3.19 -1.33 -1.12
CA ALA A 10 4.05 -0.59 -2.04
C ALA A 10 3.90 0.91 -1.79
N VAL A 11 4.99 1.55 -1.42
CA VAL A 11 5.02 3.01 -1.20
C VAL A 11 5.68 3.65 -2.40
N ALA A 12 4.87 4.20 -3.28
CA ALA A 12 5.33 4.91 -4.48
C ALA A 12 5.09 6.40 -4.29
N VAL A 13 6.16 7.18 -4.30
CA VAL A 13 6.10 8.63 -4.14
C VAL A 13 6.63 9.28 -5.42
N ARG A 14 5.93 10.30 -5.89
CA ARG A 14 6.29 11.02 -7.10
C ARG A 14 5.83 12.47 -6.98
N ASP A 15 6.79 13.41 -7.07
CA ASP A 15 6.48 14.84 -7.11
C ASP A 15 5.54 15.31 -5.98
N GLY A 16 5.82 14.88 -4.75
CA GLY A 16 5.03 15.27 -3.60
C GLY A 16 3.68 14.57 -3.51
N SER A 17 3.50 13.47 -4.24
CA SER A 17 2.28 12.67 -4.22
C SER A 17 2.60 11.22 -3.92
N ILE A 18 1.63 10.51 -3.38
CA ILE A 18 1.74 9.08 -3.10
C ILE A 18 0.63 8.33 -3.83
N LEU A 19 0.98 7.15 -4.32
CA LEU A 19 0.01 6.29 -5.01
C LEU A 19 -0.85 5.56 -3.99
N LEU A 20 -2.15 5.71 -4.09
CA LEU A 20 -3.11 5.03 -3.23
C LEU A 20 -4.14 4.29 -4.08
N ILE A 21 -4.69 3.24 -3.51
CA ILE A 21 -5.84 2.53 -4.08
C ILE A 21 -7.01 2.63 -3.10
N ARG A 22 -8.21 2.61 -3.64
CA ARG A 22 -9.41 2.53 -2.84
C ARG A 22 -9.82 1.07 -2.75
N ARG A 23 -9.98 0.58 -1.53
CA ARG A 23 -10.29 -0.83 -1.32
C ARG A 23 -11.70 -1.13 -1.82
N GLY A 24 -11.82 -2.17 -2.64
CA GLY A 24 -13.10 -2.61 -3.18
C GLY A 24 -13.74 -3.74 -2.38
N THR A 25 -13.01 -4.28 -1.38
CA THR A 25 -13.45 -5.43 -0.58
C THR A 25 -13.14 -5.22 0.90
N PRO A 26 -13.87 -5.89 1.81
CA PRO A 26 -13.53 -5.86 3.23
C PRO A 26 -12.16 -6.54 3.51
N PRO A 27 -11.47 -6.19 4.59
CA PRO A 27 -11.81 -5.10 5.51
C PRO A 27 -11.44 -3.75 4.92
N GLY A 28 -12.12 -2.70 5.39
CA GLY A 28 -11.81 -1.34 4.97
C GLY A 28 -12.35 -0.96 3.60
N GLU A 29 -13.40 -1.64 3.13
CA GLU A 29 -14.02 -1.31 1.84
C GLU A 29 -14.36 0.17 1.75
N GLY A 30 -13.97 0.81 0.64
CA GLY A 30 -14.19 2.23 0.42
C GLY A 30 -13.11 3.13 0.99
N LEU A 31 -12.19 2.61 1.79
CA LEU A 31 -11.07 3.37 2.34
C LEU A 31 -9.86 3.28 1.41
N TRP A 32 -9.00 4.31 1.50
CA TRP A 32 -7.80 4.37 0.67
C TRP A 32 -6.59 3.87 1.45
N SER A 33 -5.72 3.16 0.76
CA SER A 33 -4.48 2.63 1.32
C SER A 33 -3.40 2.56 0.25
N VAL A 34 -2.17 2.28 0.67
CA VAL A 34 -1.12 1.93 -0.31
C VAL A 34 -1.50 0.60 -0.96
N PRO A 35 -1.11 0.39 -2.21
CA PRO A 35 -1.31 -0.92 -2.85
C PRO A 35 -0.62 -2.02 -2.05
N GLY A 36 -1.23 -3.20 -1.98
CA GLY A 36 -0.63 -4.30 -1.25
C GLY A 36 -1.61 -5.42 -1.00
N GLY A 37 -1.14 -6.45 -0.33
CA GLY A 37 -1.95 -7.60 -0.01
C GLY A 37 -1.12 -8.72 0.58
N ARG A 38 -1.70 -9.92 0.63
CA ARG A 38 -1.07 -11.08 1.26
C ARG A 38 0.03 -11.66 0.38
N VAL A 39 1.10 -12.06 1.05
CA VAL A 39 2.16 -12.82 0.40
C VAL A 39 1.65 -14.24 0.16
N GLN A 40 1.80 -14.72 -1.06
CA GLN A 40 1.39 -16.06 -1.41
C GLN A 40 2.45 -17.06 -1.03
N ARG A 41 2.05 -18.32 -0.90
CA ARG A 41 2.97 -19.39 -0.54
C ARG A 41 4.13 -19.44 -1.54
N ARG A 42 5.35 -19.48 -1.02
CA ARG A 42 6.61 -19.54 -1.78
C ARG A 42 6.92 -18.29 -2.61
N GLU A 43 6.18 -17.25 -2.39
CA GLU A 43 6.44 -15.96 -3.01
C GLU A 43 7.40 -15.18 -2.12
N THR A 44 8.40 -14.53 -2.70
CA THR A 44 9.24 -13.61 -1.93
C THR A 44 8.46 -12.32 -1.68
N LEU A 45 8.92 -11.53 -0.71
CA LEU A 45 8.28 -10.24 -0.43
C LEU A 45 8.33 -9.34 -1.65
N VAL A 46 9.47 -9.30 -2.35
CA VAL A 46 9.63 -8.48 -3.55
C VAL A 46 8.67 -8.91 -4.65
N GLU A 47 8.54 -10.22 -4.87
CA GLU A 47 7.59 -10.74 -5.84
C GLU A 47 6.15 -10.35 -5.49
N ALA A 48 5.80 -10.44 -4.20
CA ALA A 48 4.47 -10.10 -3.73
C ALA A 48 4.16 -8.61 -3.97
N VAL A 49 5.11 -7.72 -3.68
CA VAL A 49 4.93 -6.28 -3.90
C VAL A 49 4.67 -6.00 -5.37
N ARG A 50 5.46 -6.59 -6.26
CA ARG A 50 5.31 -6.39 -7.70
C ARG A 50 3.96 -6.90 -8.20
N ARG A 51 3.58 -8.09 -7.75
CA ARG A 51 2.30 -8.70 -8.14
C ARG A 51 1.12 -7.88 -7.68
N GLU A 52 1.10 -7.48 -6.40
CA GLU A 52 0.00 -6.71 -5.84
C GLU A 52 -0.13 -5.35 -6.53
N LEU A 53 0.98 -4.65 -6.76
CA LEU A 53 0.93 -3.36 -7.44
C LEU A 53 0.35 -3.52 -8.85
N ARG A 54 0.80 -4.54 -9.58
CA ARG A 54 0.31 -4.79 -10.93
C ARG A 54 -1.18 -5.15 -10.93
N GLU A 55 -1.60 -6.00 -10.00
CA GLU A 55 -3.00 -6.40 -9.90
C GLU A 55 -3.92 -5.22 -9.57
N GLU A 56 -3.45 -4.31 -8.73
CA GLU A 56 -4.31 -3.22 -8.24
C GLU A 56 -4.22 -1.93 -9.04
N THR A 57 -3.12 -1.71 -9.75
CA THR A 57 -2.90 -0.44 -10.46
C THR A 57 -2.49 -0.62 -11.92
N GLY A 58 -2.17 -1.83 -12.34
CA GLY A 58 -1.64 -2.08 -13.68
C GLY A 58 -0.21 -1.65 -13.89
N LEU A 59 0.47 -1.16 -12.86
CA LEU A 59 1.82 -0.61 -12.99
C LEU A 59 2.88 -1.65 -12.66
N ASP A 60 4.02 -1.54 -13.37
CA ASP A 60 5.25 -2.24 -13.02
C ASP A 60 6.12 -1.35 -12.15
N CYS A 61 6.95 -1.95 -11.32
CA CYS A 61 7.81 -1.19 -10.43
C CYS A 61 9.14 -1.89 -10.20
N GLU A 62 10.08 -1.11 -9.69
CA GLU A 62 11.29 -1.63 -9.07
C GLU A 62 11.11 -1.50 -7.56
N VAL A 63 11.43 -2.57 -6.83
CA VAL A 63 11.27 -2.60 -5.37
C VAL A 63 12.59 -2.23 -4.72
N GLY A 64 12.53 -1.25 -3.83
CA GLY A 64 13.68 -0.79 -3.07
C GLY A 64 13.66 -1.33 -1.64
N ASP A 65 14.14 -0.52 -0.71
CA ASP A 65 14.25 -0.89 0.69
C ASP A 65 12.89 -0.94 1.38
N ALA A 66 12.82 -1.68 2.48
CA ALA A 66 11.65 -1.65 3.33
C ALA A 66 11.52 -0.26 3.97
N VAL A 67 10.31 0.27 3.96
CA VAL A 67 9.99 1.53 4.66
C VAL A 67 9.87 1.23 6.15
N GLY A 68 9.17 0.16 6.48
CA GLY A 68 8.89 -0.25 7.84
C GLY A 68 7.85 -1.35 7.87
N TRP A 69 7.40 -1.69 9.04
CA TRP A 69 6.40 -2.74 9.20
C TRP A 69 5.37 -2.33 10.25
N THR A 70 4.21 -2.96 10.17
CA THR A 70 3.10 -2.70 11.08
C THR A 70 2.43 -4.02 11.43
N GLU A 71 1.99 -4.14 12.66
CA GLU A 71 1.17 -5.27 13.07
C GLU A 71 -0.28 -4.79 13.23
N LEU A 72 -1.20 -5.55 12.65
CA LEU A 72 -2.62 -5.28 12.75
C LEU A 72 -3.25 -6.48 13.45
N ILE A 73 -3.54 -6.32 14.73
CA ILE A 73 -4.06 -7.40 15.55
C ILE A 73 -5.52 -7.11 15.88
N GLY A 74 -6.41 -7.94 15.36
CA GLY A 74 -7.82 -7.87 15.66
C GLY A 74 -8.27 -9.14 16.35
N ARG A 75 -9.57 -9.28 16.56
CA ARG A 75 -10.14 -10.41 17.27
C ARG A 75 -9.85 -11.76 16.63
N ARG A 76 -9.87 -11.79 15.29
CA ARG A 76 -9.76 -13.04 14.53
C ARG A 76 -8.60 -13.04 13.56
N ARG A 77 -7.91 -11.91 13.45
CA ARG A 77 -6.87 -11.76 12.45
C ARG A 77 -5.66 -11.07 13.02
N HIS A 78 -4.52 -11.52 12.60
CA HIS A 78 -3.24 -10.92 12.94
C HIS A 78 -2.46 -10.79 11.65
N TYR A 79 -2.23 -9.55 11.20
CA TYR A 79 -1.45 -9.27 9.99
C TYR A 79 -0.14 -8.63 10.38
N VAL A 80 0.93 -9.05 9.71
CA VAL A 80 2.20 -8.34 9.73
C VAL A 80 2.38 -7.76 8.33
N VAL A 81 2.42 -6.44 8.23
CA VAL A 81 2.52 -5.75 6.95
C VAL A 81 3.89 -5.12 6.83
N VAL A 82 4.65 -5.49 5.79
CA VAL A 82 5.94 -4.88 5.49
C VAL A 82 5.76 -4.03 4.24
N ASP A 83 5.97 -2.73 4.38
CA ASP A 83 5.86 -1.78 3.27
C ASP A 83 7.22 -1.50 2.67
N PHE A 84 7.28 -1.43 1.34
CA PHE A 84 8.52 -1.23 0.60
C PHE A 84 8.43 0.02 -0.26
N TRP A 85 9.54 0.74 -0.35
CA TRP A 85 9.68 1.78 -1.36
C TRP A 85 9.65 1.12 -2.73
N VAL A 86 8.88 1.70 -3.64
CA VAL A 86 8.89 1.26 -5.04
C VAL A 86 9.05 2.45 -5.96
N THR A 87 9.65 2.21 -7.12
CA THR A 87 9.80 3.22 -8.17
C THR A 87 8.97 2.77 -9.36
N VAL A 88 8.12 3.64 -9.83
CA VAL A 88 7.31 3.42 -11.04
C VAL A 88 7.71 4.46 -12.09
N ASP A 89 7.33 4.20 -13.35
CA ASP A 89 7.59 5.15 -14.44
C ASP A 89 6.97 6.50 -14.09
N SER A 90 7.72 7.59 -14.30
CA SER A 90 7.29 8.95 -13.95
C SER A 90 6.03 9.39 -14.69
N ASN A 91 5.72 8.79 -15.81
CA ASN A 91 4.52 9.08 -16.60
C ASN A 91 3.41 8.05 -16.40
N ALA A 92 3.63 7.08 -15.51
CA ALA A 92 2.68 6.01 -15.32
C ALA A 92 1.36 6.51 -14.76
N LYS A 93 0.27 6.00 -15.34
CA LYS A 93 -1.09 6.32 -14.87
C LYS A 93 -1.71 5.04 -14.32
N PRO A 94 -2.09 5.03 -13.06
CA PRO A 94 -2.70 3.85 -12.49
C PRO A 94 -4.11 3.65 -13.03
N VAL A 95 -4.46 2.38 -13.22
CA VAL A 95 -5.82 1.98 -13.59
C VAL A 95 -6.25 0.92 -12.57
N ALA A 96 -7.34 1.19 -11.87
CA ALA A 96 -7.81 0.26 -10.85
C ALA A 96 -8.04 -1.13 -11.44
N GLY A 97 -7.47 -2.13 -10.77
CA GLY A 97 -7.59 -3.51 -11.20
C GLY A 97 -8.39 -4.33 -10.21
N THR A 98 -7.98 -5.58 -10.03
CA THR A 98 -8.66 -6.54 -9.15
C THR A 98 -8.68 -6.03 -7.71
N ASP A 99 -9.83 -6.12 -7.06
CA ASP A 99 -10.05 -5.79 -5.65
C ASP A 99 -9.83 -4.31 -5.29
N ALA A 100 -9.57 -3.46 -6.26
CA ALA A 100 -9.49 -2.02 -6.06
C ALA A 100 -10.61 -1.35 -6.84
N SER A 101 -11.35 -0.44 -6.19
CA SER A 101 -12.42 0.29 -6.87
C SER A 101 -11.91 1.57 -7.53
N ASP A 102 -10.72 2.03 -7.16
CA ASP A 102 -10.09 3.21 -7.74
C ASP A 102 -8.60 3.22 -7.42
N ALA A 103 -7.84 4.04 -8.15
CA ALA A 103 -6.41 4.22 -7.91
C ALA A 103 -6.04 5.66 -8.31
N ALA A 104 -5.22 6.32 -7.48
CA ALA A 104 -4.88 7.72 -7.72
C ALA A 104 -3.56 8.11 -7.09
N TRP A 105 -2.91 9.12 -7.68
CA TRP A 105 -1.83 9.85 -7.04
C TRP A 105 -2.44 10.95 -6.19
N VAL A 106 -2.13 10.95 -4.90
CA VAL A 106 -2.70 11.87 -3.94
C VAL A 106 -1.59 12.78 -3.41
N ALA A 107 -1.76 14.08 -3.54
CA ALA A 107 -0.78 15.03 -3.01
C ALA A 107 -0.70 14.90 -1.49
N PHE A 108 0.51 14.97 -0.94
CA PHE A 108 0.72 14.85 0.50
C PHE A 108 -0.16 15.81 1.30
N GLN A 109 -0.29 17.03 0.81
CA GLN A 109 -1.08 18.07 1.49
C GLN A 109 -2.57 17.76 1.54
N ASP A 110 -3.04 16.87 0.68
CA ASP A 110 -4.46 16.51 0.61
C ASP A 110 -4.80 15.24 1.39
N LEU A 111 -3.79 14.51 1.87
CA LEU A 111 -4.03 13.21 2.53
C LEU A 111 -5.00 13.31 3.72
N GLY A 112 -4.95 14.39 4.46
CA GLY A 112 -5.86 14.58 5.60
C GLY A 112 -7.33 14.71 5.21
N ARG A 113 -7.63 14.89 3.94
CA ARG A 113 -9.01 15.02 3.43
C ARG A 113 -9.54 13.71 2.84
N TRP A 114 -8.70 12.70 2.74
CA TRP A 114 -9.07 11.41 2.15
C TRP A 114 -9.44 10.42 3.24
N ASP A 115 -10.35 9.52 2.95
CA ASP A 115 -10.74 8.46 3.87
C ASP A 115 -9.72 7.34 3.83
N LEU A 116 -8.69 7.49 4.64
CA LEU A 116 -7.58 6.54 4.71
C LEU A 116 -7.88 5.42 5.70
N VAL A 117 -7.29 4.24 5.44
CA VAL A 117 -7.34 3.15 6.42
C VAL A 117 -6.67 3.61 7.72
N ASP A 118 -7.14 3.07 8.84
CA ASP A 118 -6.63 3.44 10.16
C ASP A 118 -5.11 3.25 10.25
N GLY A 119 -4.44 4.25 10.78
CA GLY A 119 -3.01 4.19 11.02
C GLY A 119 -2.12 4.53 9.83
N LEU A 120 -2.68 4.65 8.63
CA LEU A 120 -1.86 4.91 7.44
C LEU A 120 -1.14 6.26 7.52
N LEU A 121 -1.87 7.32 7.82
CA LEU A 121 -1.28 8.66 7.89
C LEU A 121 -0.18 8.71 8.96
N GLN A 122 -0.42 8.09 10.11
CA GLN A 122 0.57 8.03 11.18
C GLN A 122 1.81 7.26 10.75
N PHE A 123 1.63 6.12 10.07
CA PHE A 123 2.74 5.32 9.54
C PHE A 123 3.59 6.13 8.57
N LEU A 124 2.94 6.80 7.61
CA LEU A 124 3.64 7.60 6.60
C LEU A 124 4.42 8.76 7.24
N THR A 125 3.86 9.35 8.28
CA THR A 125 4.51 10.43 9.01
C THR A 125 5.69 9.90 9.83
N ASP A 126 5.48 8.81 10.57
CA ASP A 126 6.50 8.24 11.46
C ASP A 126 7.73 7.75 10.68
N HIS A 127 7.51 7.24 9.48
CA HIS A 127 8.59 6.71 8.64
C HIS A 127 9.10 7.73 7.62
N GLN A 128 8.69 8.99 7.76
CA GLN A 128 9.16 10.09 6.94
C GLN A 128 8.90 9.90 5.45
N VAL A 129 7.85 9.18 5.11
CA VAL A 129 7.39 9.03 3.72
C VAL A 129 6.85 10.37 3.23
N ILE A 130 6.06 11.02 4.09
CA ILE A 130 5.56 12.36 3.82
C ILE A 130 6.30 13.30 4.75
N SER A 131 6.77 14.41 4.19
CA SER A 131 7.37 15.45 5.00
C SER A 131 6.24 16.24 5.63
N GLY A 132 6.22 16.26 6.96
CA GLY A 132 5.26 17.08 7.68
C GLY A 132 5.54 18.54 7.48
N PRO A 133 4.57 19.39 7.80
CA PRO A 133 4.80 20.82 7.81
C PRO A 133 5.75 21.20 8.92
#